data_a0380ef12382655bdc4055b121b83892
#
_entry.id   a0380ef12382655bdc4055b121b83892
#
_cell.length_a   1.000
_cell.length_b   1.000
_cell.length_c   1.000
_cell.angle_alpha   90.00
_cell.angle_beta   90.00
_cell.angle_gamma   90.00
#
_symmetry.space_group_name_H-M   'P 1'
#
loop_
_entity.id
_entity.type
_entity.pdbx_description
1 polymer ?
#
loop_
_entity_poly.entity_id
_entity_poly.type
_entity_poly.pdbx_seq_one_letter_code
_entity_poly.pdbx_strand_id
1 'polypeptide(L)'
;VPQIKIRGISLEKICSLSEELIDRLQQVINCPKEDLTLEYIPTTFISDGKPAAGYPFVEVAWFDRGQETQDRVAETITNLIRRTGYAGVDVMFTVFEKHRYYENGEHF
;
A
#
# COMPACT_ATOMS: atom_id res chain seq x y z
N VAL A 1 7.09 -8.23 5.43
CA VAL A 1 6.79 -7.89 4.04
C VAL A 1 5.64 -8.71 3.52
N PRO A 2 4.69 -8.09 2.86
CA PRO A 2 4.72 -6.76 2.22
C PRO A 2 4.56 -5.58 3.17
N GLN A 3 5.14 -4.45 2.76
CA GLN A 3 4.97 -3.17 3.45
C GLN A 3 4.18 -2.23 2.56
N ILE A 4 3.11 -1.63 3.11
CA ILE A 4 2.19 -0.81 2.35
C ILE A 4 2.21 0.60 2.93
N LYS A 5 2.51 1.59 2.08
CA LYS A 5 2.55 3.00 2.47
C LYS A 5 1.48 3.74 1.67
N ILE A 6 0.67 4.52 2.36
CA ILE A 6 -0.41 5.28 1.74
C ILE A 6 -0.26 6.76 2.06
N ARG A 7 -0.29 7.60 1.03
CA ARG A 7 -0.34 9.05 1.17
C ARG A 7 -1.47 9.61 0.32
N GLY A 8 -1.87 10.86 0.58
CA GLY A 8 -2.91 11.54 -0.19
C GLY A 8 -4.33 11.20 0.25
N ILE A 9 -4.49 10.60 1.41
CA ILE A 9 -5.78 10.23 2.01
C ILE A 9 -5.68 10.48 3.52
N SER A 10 -6.78 10.78 4.17
CA SER A 10 -6.77 11.07 5.60
C SER A 10 -6.48 9.82 6.44
N LEU A 11 -5.82 10.03 7.58
CA LEU A 11 -5.55 8.95 8.53
C LEU A 11 -6.84 8.23 8.95
N GLU A 12 -7.92 8.99 9.18
CA GLU A 12 -9.21 8.42 9.59
C GLU A 12 -9.76 7.42 8.58
N LYS A 13 -9.67 7.76 7.29
CA LYS A 13 -10.12 6.87 6.23
C LYS A 13 -9.28 5.61 6.14
N ILE A 14 -7.96 5.75 6.28
CA ILE A 14 -7.06 4.58 6.31
C ILE A 14 -7.42 3.68 7.48
N CYS A 15 -7.61 4.23 8.67
CA CYS A 15 -8.00 3.44 9.83
C CYS A 15 -9.32 2.71 9.60
N SER A 16 -10.29 3.37 8.96
CA SER A 16 -11.62 2.78 8.74
C SER A 16 -11.59 1.59 7.78
N LEU A 17 -10.67 1.57 6.81
CA LEU A 17 -10.55 0.47 5.84
C LEU A 17 -9.48 -0.56 6.18
N SER A 18 -8.63 -0.28 7.17
CA SER A 18 -7.40 -1.04 7.42
C SER A 18 -7.67 -2.52 7.73
N GLU A 19 -8.65 -2.81 8.57
CA GLU A 19 -8.95 -4.18 8.98
C GLU A 19 -9.39 -5.04 7.78
N GLU A 20 -10.34 -4.54 7.00
CA GLU A 20 -10.81 -5.24 5.81
C GLU A 20 -9.70 -5.36 4.76
N LEU A 21 -8.92 -4.30 4.57
CA LEU A 21 -7.81 -4.31 3.61
C LEU A 21 -6.80 -5.40 3.94
N ILE A 22 -6.36 -5.45 5.18
CA ILE A 22 -5.37 -6.46 5.60
C ILE A 22 -5.95 -7.88 5.47
N ASP A 23 -7.20 -8.09 5.87
CA ASP A 23 -7.84 -9.40 5.75
C ASP A 23 -7.92 -9.86 4.29
N ARG A 24 -8.29 -8.97 3.37
CA ARG A 24 -8.37 -9.29 1.94
C ARG A 24 -6.99 -9.51 1.33
N LEU A 25 -6.01 -8.69 1.68
CA LEU A 25 -4.65 -8.84 1.17
C LEU A 25 -4.01 -10.13 1.66
N GLN A 26 -4.27 -10.52 2.90
CA GLN A 26 -3.80 -11.80 3.43
C GLN A 26 -4.28 -12.95 2.56
N GLN A 27 -5.54 -12.95 2.16
CA GLN A 27 -6.10 -13.99 1.31
C GLN A 27 -5.50 -13.98 -0.10
N VAL A 28 -5.34 -12.80 -0.69
CA VAL A 28 -4.79 -12.66 -2.04
C VAL A 28 -3.32 -13.05 -2.10
N ILE A 29 -2.54 -12.61 -1.13
CA ILE A 29 -1.09 -12.81 -1.09
C ILE A 29 -0.74 -14.17 -0.49
N ASN A 30 -1.60 -14.70 0.38
CA ASN A 30 -1.40 -15.96 1.09
C ASN A 30 -0.15 -15.89 1.99
N CYS A 31 -0.14 -14.93 2.90
CA CYS A 31 0.95 -14.72 3.85
C CYS A 31 0.38 -14.56 5.26
N PRO A 32 1.21 -14.70 6.31
CA PRO A 32 0.77 -14.41 7.66
C PRO A 32 0.36 -12.94 7.80
N LYS A 33 -0.68 -12.69 8.59
CA LYS A 33 -1.22 -11.34 8.77
C LYS A 33 -0.18 -10.38 9.36
N GLU A 34 0.69 -10.88 10.25
CA GLU A 34 1.74 -10.09 10.89
C GLU A 34 2.83 -9.64 9.93
N ASP A 35 2.91 -10.23 8.76
CA ASP A 35 3.87 -9.79 7.73
C ASP A 35 3.41 -8.54 6.99
N LEU A 36 2.10 -8.25 7.06
CA LEU A 36 1.52 -7.09 6.38
C LEU A 36 1.59 -5.86 7.28
N THR A 37 2.32 -4.85 6.87
CA THR A 37 2.35 -3.57 7.57
C THR A 37 1.67 -2.50 6.72
N LEU A 38 0.93 -1.62 7.39
CA LEU A 38 0.21 -0.53 6.74
C LEU A 38 0.63 0.77 7.40
N GLU A 39 1.15 1.71 6.61
CA GLU A 39 1.65 2.98 7.10
C GLU A 39 0.91 4.14 6.45
N TYR A 40 0.56 5.13 7.25
CA TYR A 40 0.08 6.41 6.78
C TYR A 40 1.25 7.39 6.64
N ILE A 41 1.38 8.03 5.47
CA ILE A 41 2.39 9.04 5.22
C ILE A 41 1.70 10.41 5.15
N PRO A 42 1.89 11.29 6.13
CA PRO A 42 1.38 12.66 6.04
C PRO A 42 1.99 13.36 4.83
N THR A 43 1.15 13.94 3.98
CA THR A 43 1.60 14.54 2.73
C THR A 43 0.82 15.80 2.43
N THR A 44 1.54 16.83 1.99
CA THR A 44 0.94 18.04 1.43
C THR A 44 1.33 18.14 -0.04
N PHE A 45 0.33 18.12 -0.92
CA PHE A 45 0.55 18.36 -2.34
C PHE A 45 0.67 19.86 -2.59
N ILE A 46 1.50 20.23 -3.55
CA ILE A 46 1.81 21.63 -3.84
C ILE A 46 1.60 21.89 -5.33
N SER A 47 0.91 22.98 -5.64
CA SER A 47 0.72 23.47 -7.01
C SER A 47 0.69 24.98 -7.00
N ASP A 48 1.34 25.59 -7.98
CA ASP A 48 1.39 27.06 -8.12
C ASP A 48 1.86 27.76 -6.85
N GLY A 49 2.86 27.18 -6.18
CA GLY A 49 3.49 27.76 -4.99
C GLY A 49 2.68 27.67 -3.70
N LYS A 50 1.63 26.85 -3.65
CA LYS A 50 0.77 26.72 -2.46
C LYS A 50 0.23 25.30 -2.32
N PRO A 51 -0.26 24.94 -1.11
CA PRO A 51 -0.91 23.65 -0.93
C PRO A 51 -2.09 23.49 -1.89
N ALA A 52 -2.24 22.28 -2.41
CA ALA A 52 -3.28 21.93 -3.38
C ALA A 52 -3.86 20.57 -3.08
N ALA A 53 -5.00 20.28 -3.69
CA ALA A 53 -5.61 18.96 -3.59
C ALA A 53 -4.71 17.92 -4.29
N GLY A 54 -4.65 16.74 -3.70
CA GLY A 54 -3.90 15.62 -4.26
C GLY A 54 -4.79 14.41 -4.46
N TYR A 55 -4.19 13.22 -4.46
CA TYR A 55 -4.89 11.97 -4.69
C TYR A 55 -4.20 10.85 -3.92
N PRO A 56 -4.92 9.75 -3.63
CA PRO A 56 -4.30 8.60 -2.97
C PRO A 56 -3.22 7.96 -3.82
N PHE A 57 -2.05 7.80 -3.24
CA PHE A 57 -0.92 7.11 -3.85
C PHE A 57 -0.45 6.03 -2.88
N VAL A 58 -0.40 4.78 -3.35
CA VAL A 58 -0.06 3.63 -2.54
C VAL A 58 1.21 2.98 -3.08
N GLU A 59 2.17 2.73 -2.21
CA GLU A 59 3.34 1.94 -2.52
C GLU A 59 3.27 0.61 -1.79
N VAL A 60 3.44 -0.49 -2.54
CA VAL A 60 3.55 -1.84 -1.98
C VAL A 60 4.98 -2.31 -2.20
N ALA A 61 5.73 -2.46 -1.10
CA ALA A 61 7.12 -2.92 -1.15
C ALA A 61 7.16 -4.38 -0.69
N TRP A 62 7.58 -5.28 -1.57
CA TRP A 62 7.50 -6.72 -1.33
C TRP A 62 8.50 -7.52 -2.17
N PHE A 63 8.56 -8.81 -1.91
CA PHE A 63 9.20 -9.75 -2.83
C PHE A 63 8.19 -10.14 -3.92
N ASP A 64 8.68 -10.32 -5.15
CA ASP A 64 7.85 -10.63 -6.32
C ASP A 64 6.99 -11.89 -6.10
N ARG A 65 5.70 -11.79 -6.41
CA ARG A 65 4.74 -12.89 -6.32
C ARG A 65 4.02 -13.15 -7.63
N GLY A 66 4.57 -12.64 -8.73
CA GLY A 66 4.00 -12.79 -10.06
C GLY A 66 2.98 -11.71 -10.40
N GLN A 67 2.76 -11.53 -11.69
CA GLN A 67 1.91 -10.46 -12.21
C GLN A 67 0.45 -10.63 -11.81
N GLU A 68 -0.06 -11.85 -11.81
CA GLU A 68 -1.47 -12.11 -11.47
C GLU A 68 -1.78 -11.70 -10.02
N THR A 69 -0.93 -12.08 -9.08
CA THR A 69 -1.11 -11.70 -7.68
C THR A 69 -0.97 -10.20 -7.51
N GLN A 70 0.00 -9.59 -8.20
CA GLN A 70 0.20 -8.14 -8.18
C GLN A 70 -1.04 -7.40 -8.66
N ASP A 71 -1.62 -7.83 -9.77
CA ASP A 71 -2.84 -7.22 -10.31
C ASP A 71 -4.00 -7.30 -9.31
N ARG A 72 -4.17 -8.44 -8.65
CA ARG A 72 -5.22 -8.63 -7.65
C ARG A 72 -5.00 -7.76 -6.41
N VAL A 73 -3.77 -7.60 -5.98
CA VAL A 73 -3.43 -6.70 -4.86
C VAL A 73 -3.76 -5.25 -5.23
N ALA A 74 -3.34 -4.81 -6.41
CA ALA A 74 -3.62 -3.46 -6.88
C ALA A 74 -5.13 -3.20 -6.97
N GLU A 75 -5.88 -4.14 -7.51
CA GLU A 75 -7.34 -4.03 -7.62
C GLU A 75 -8.01 -3.97 -6.25
N THR A 76 -7.59 -4.80 -5.31
CA THR A 76 -8.13 -4.83 -3.96
C THR A 76 -7.92 -3.49 -3.25
N ILE A 77 -6.71 -2.96 -3.30
CA ILE A 77 -6.38 -1.67 -2.69
C ILE A 77 -7.20 -0.55 -3.33
N THR A 78 -7.25 -0.51 -4.65
CA THR A 78 -7.97 0.51 -5.41
C THR A 78 -9.45 0.52 -5.05
N ASN A 79 -10.09 -0.64 -5.03
CA ASN A 79 -11.52 -0.75 -4.77
C ASN A 79 -11.87 -0.31 -3.35
N LEU A 80 -11.06 -0.67 -2.37
CA LEU A 80 -11.31 -0.27 -0.98
C LEU A 80 -11.12 1.23 -0.78
N ILE A 81 -10.09 1.82 -1.37
CA ILE A 81 -9.85 3.26 -1.25
C ILE A 81 -10.97 4.04 -1.96
N ARG A 82 -11.42 3.59 -3.12
CA ARG A 82 -12.54 4.22 -3.83
C ARG A 82 -13.80 4.28 -2.99
N ARG A 83 -14.06 3.29 -2.17
CA ARG A 83 -15.23 3.27 -1.28
C ARG A 83 -15.20 4.39 -0.25
N THR A 84 -14.03 4.98 0.01
CA THR A 84 -13.91 6.13 0.93
C THR A 84 -14.13 7.47 0.25
N GLY A 85 -14.42 7.50 -1.06
CA GLY A 85 -14.81 8.70 -1.79
C GLY A 85 -13.82 9.23 -2.80
N TYR A 86 -12.75 8.48 -3.13
CA TYR A 86 -11.77 8.90 -4.12
C TYR A 86 -12.02 8.21 -5.45
N ALA A 87 -12.02 9.00 -6.54
CA ALA A 87 -12.20 8.45 -7.88
C ALA A 87 -10.90 7.88 -8.44
N GLY A 88 -9.79 8.61 -8.28
CA GLY A 88 -8.48 8.19 -8.78
C GLY A 88 -7.62 7.65 -7.66
N VAL A 89 -6.96 6.51 -7.89
CA VAL A 89 -6.05 5.87 -6.94
C VAL A 89 -4.89 5.30 -7.74
N ASP A 90 -3.67 5.66 -7.36
CA ASP A 90 -2.47 5.04 -7.96
C ASP A 90 -1.88 4.04 -7.00
N VAL A 91 -1.46 2.89 -7.53
CA VAL A 91 -0.78 1.85 -6.77
C VAL A 91 0.50 1.49 -7.51
N MET A 92 1.62 1.51 -6.82
CA MET A 92 2.93 1.21 -7.38
C MET A 92 3.62 0.15 -6.52
N PHE A 93 4.36 -0.73 -7.15
CA PHE A 93 5.07 -1.82 -6.48
C PHE A 93 6.58 -1.61 -6.55
N THR A 94 7.24 -1.81 -5.42
CA THR A 94 8.69 -1.90 -5.33
C THR A 94 9.04 -3.35 -5.00
N VAL A 95 9.89 -3.96 -5.82
CA VAL A 95 10.27 -5.37 -5.65
C VAL A 95 11.62 -5.45 -4.97
N PHE A 96 11.66 -6.16 -3.83
CA PHE A 96 12.90 -6.39 -3.09
C PHE A 96 13.70 -7.54 -3.70
N GLU A 97 15.03 -7.42 -3.58
CA GLU A 97 15.96 -8.50 -3.87
C GLU A 97 16.41 -9.14 -2.57
N LYS A 98 16.30 -10.46 -2.47
CA LYS A 98 16.58 -11.18 -1.20
C LYS A 98 17.95 -10.89 -0.63
N HIS A 99 18.98 -10.84 -1.47
CA HIS A 99 20.34 -10.57 -1.04
C HIS A 99 20.59 -9.13 -0.59
N ARG A 100 19.60 -8.25 -0.80
CA ARG A 100 19.64 -6.83 -0.37
C ARG A 100 18.70 -6.53 0.76
N TYR A 101 17.93 -7.51 1.22
CA TYR A 101 16.98 -7.34 2.30
C TYR A 101 17.50 -8.06 3.53
N TYR A 102 17.81 -7.30 4.57
CA TYR A 102 18.36 -7.82 5.80
C TYR A 102 17.34 -7.70 6.92
N GLU A 103 17.15 -8.80 7.64
CA GLU A 103 16.36 -8.82 8.84
C GLU A 103 17.28 -9.23 9.99
N ASN A 104 17.41 -8.36 10.98
CA ASN A 104 18.32 -8.56 12.11
C ASN A 104 19.76 -8.87 11.68
N GLY A 105 20.22 -8.25 10.61
CA GLY A 105 21.59 -8.38 10.12
C GLY A 105 21.87 -9.56 9.19
N GLU A 106 20.83 -10.31 8.83
CA GLU A 106 20.97 -11.47 7.91
C GLU A 106 20.03 -11.27 6.72
N HIS A 107 20.52 -11.48 5.51
CA HIS A 107 19.70 -11.34 4.31
C HIS A 107 18.79 -12.56 4.12
N PHE A 108 17.76 -12.33 3.38
CA PHE A 108 16.78 -13.38 3.06
C PHE A 108 17.37 -14.42 2.06
#